data_f0f0fab2a945f453b9cf2f764186930d
#
_entry.id   f0f0fab2a945f453b9cf2f764186930d
#
_cell.length_a   1.000
_cell.length_b   1.000
_cell.length_c   1.000
_cell.angle_alpha   90.00
_cell.angle_beta   90.00
_cell.angle_gamma   90.00
#
_symmetry.space_group_name_H-M   'P 1'
#
loop_
_entity.id
_entity.type
_entity.pdbx_description
1 polymer ?
#
loop_
_entity_poly.entity_id
_entity_poly.type
_entity_poly.pdbx_seq_one_letter_code
_entity_poly.pdbx_strand_id
1 'polypeptide(L)'
;MWLGTTGAIWLITGTRSQAQAASNTPRSLCIVRPEQMEGPYFIDERLHRTDIRSDPTNGTITPGTQLALTFHISRIRGEECRPVPDAQVDIWHCDATGVYSDVRDPGFSTVGQKFLRGYQLTDANGVARFQTIYPGWYPIRTVHIHFKIRTALMDRKQYEFTSQLYLPDELTDRVHTALPYASQGRRRVRNHHDFIFREGGDQLMLAPSETSGGYAATFPIGLHLS
;
A
#
# COMPACT_ATOMS: atom_id res chain seq x y z
N MET A 1 63.93 55.62 -10.17
CA MET A 1 64.10 54.43 -9.30
C MET A 1 62.78 54.20 -8.57
N TRP A 2 61.96 53.35 -9.08
CA TRP A 2 60.76 52.90 -8.37
C TRP A 2 60.59 51.41 -8.63
N LEU A 3 60.71 50.63 -7.61
CA LEU A 3 60.54 49.18 -7.61
C LEU A 3 59.06 48.87 -7.42
N GLY A 4 58.44 48.22 -8.39
CA GLY A 4 57.08 47.72 -8.28
C GLY A 4 57.08 46.25 -7.76
N THR A 5 56.45 46.02 -6.64
CA THR A 5 56.21 44.69 -6.09
C THR A 5 54.87 44.15 -6.59
N THR A 6 54.90 43.11 -7.40
CA THR A 6 53.71 42.35 -7.83
C THR A 6 53.31 41.36 -6.74
N GLY A 7 52.18 41.60 -6.08
CA GLY A 7 51.52 40.69 -5.17
C GLY A 7 50.70 39.63 -5.91
N ALA A 8 51.03 38.37 -5.77
CA ALA A 8 50.22 37.26 -6.29
C ALA A 8 49.04 36.96 -5.34
N ILE A 9 47.80 37.15 -5.83
CA ILE A 9 46.56 36.76 -5.11
C ILE A 9 46.28 35.29 -5.38
N TRP A 10 46.38 34.43 -4.37
CA TRP A 10 45.93 33.04 -4.42
C TRP A 10 44.41 32.99 -4.17
N LEU A 11 43.65 32.67 -5.21
CA LEU A 11 42.22 32.34 -5.09
C LEU A 11 42.08 30.91 -4.59
N ILE A 12 41.70 30.74 -3.33
CA ILE A 12 41.32 29.44 -2.76
C ILE A 12 39.90 29.16 -3.17
N THR A 13 39.73 28.32 -4.20
CA THR A 13 38.41 27.77 -4.55
C THR A 13 38.05 26.67 -3.57
N GLY A 14 37.30 27.02 -2.55
CA GLY A 14 36.71 26.07 -1.61
C GLY A 14 35.57 25.30 -2.30
N THR A 15 35.79 24.05 -2.66
CA THR A 15 34.72 23.13 -3.05
C THR A 15 33.85 22.84 -1.84
N ARG A 16 32.67 23.45 -1.78
CA ARG A 16 31.61 23.06 -0.84
C ARG A 16 31.12 21.67 -1.22
N SER A 17 31.55 20.66 -0.48
CA SER A 17 30.92 19.35 -0.48
C SER A 17 29.50 19.52 0.09
N GLN A 18 28.48 19.44 -0.75
CA GLN A 18 27.11 19.32 -0.29
C GLN A 18 26.94 17.92 0.29
N ALA A 19 27.02 17.81 1.59
CA ALA A 19 26.54 16.64 2.31
C ALA A 19 25.03 16.53 2.09
N GLN A 20 24.60 15.59 1.26
CA GLN A 20 23.19 15.21 1.17
C GLN A 20 22.77 14.74 2.56
N ALA A 21 21.92 15.53 3.21
CA ALA A 21 21.25 15.12 4.43
C ALA A 21 20.41 13.88 4.11
N ALA A 22 20.84 12.73 4.60
CA ALA A 22 20.02 11.52 4.57
C ALA A 22 18.72 11.83 5.33
N SER A 23 17.59 11.83 4.64
CA SER A 23 16.29 12.00 5.26
C SER A 23 16.03 10.81 6.17
N ASN A 24 16.20 10.98 7.47
CA ASN A 24 15.80 9.98 8.45
C ASN A 24 14.27 9.92 8.47
N THR A 25 13.70 8.82 8.00
CA THR A 25 12.26 8.55 8.17
C THR A 25 11.94 8.57 9.66
N PRO A 26 10.87 9.26 10.08
CA PRO A 26 10.46 9.24 11.48
C PRO A 26 10.32 7.78 11.97
N ARG A 27 10.85 7.47 13.15
CA ARG A 27 10.84 6.12 13.73
C ARG A 27 9.41 5.55 13.87
N SER A 28 8.39 6.42 13.96
CA SER A 28 6.97 6.08 13.94
C SER A 28 6.48 5.43 12.65
N LEU A 29 7.24 5.49 11.56
CA LEU A 29 6.91 4.87 10.28
C LEU A 29 7.62 3.52 10.08
N CYS A 30 8.48 3.09 11.01
CA CYS A 30 9.28 1.88 10.93
C CYS A 30 8.70 0.77 11.81
N ILE A 31 7.55 0.28 11.44
CA ILE A 31 6.79 -0.70 12.21
C ILE A 31 6.86 -2.05 11.51
N VAL A 32 7.44 -3.06 12.17
CA VAL A 32 7.38 -4.45 11.68
C VAL A 32 5.94 -4.94 11.74
N ARG A 33 5.50 -5.57 10.65
CA ARG A 33 4.14 -6.12 10.54
C ARG A 33 4.21 -7.61 10.27
N PRO A 34 3.21 -8.39 10.69
CA PRO A 34 3.18 -9.82 10.41
C PRO A 34 2.87 -10.09 8.92
N GLU A 35 3.50 -11.11 8.38
CA GLU A 35 3.07 -11.72 7.12
C GLU A 35 1.78 -12.50 7.34
N GLN A 36 0.94 -12.54 6.31
CA GLN A 36 -0.26 -13.36 6.27
C GLN A 36 -0.40 -14.00 4.89
N MET A 37 -1.24 -15.02 4.81
CA MET A 37 -1.44 -15.76 3.57
C MET A 37 -1.94 -14.87 2.42
N GLU A 38 -1.46 -15.15 1.22
CA GLU A 38 -1.82 -14.45 -0.01
C GLU A 38 -3.30 -14.64 -0.38
N GLY A 39 -3.85 -15.78 -0.04
CA GLY A 39 -5.18 -16.18 -0.49
C GLY A 39 -5.21 -16.62 -1.96
N PRO A 40 -6.40 -17.07 -2.46
CA PRO A 40 -6.52 -17.69 -3.77
C PRO A 40 -6.68 -16.69 -4.94
N TYR A 41 -6.78 -15.39 -4.68
CA TYR A 41 -7.19 -14.40 -5.68
C TYR A 41 -6.06 -13.47 -6.13
N PHE A 42 -4.80 -13.76 -5.79
CA PHE A 42 -3.66 -13.02 -6.33
C PHE A 42 -3.45 -13.41 -7.81
N ILE A 43 -3.32 -12.39 -8.66
CA ILE A 43 -2.92 -12.53 -10.07
C ILE A 43 -1.99 -11.38 -10.40
N ASP A 44 -0.80 -11.66 -10.92
CA ASP A 44 0.16 -10.64 -11.35
C ASP A 44 -0.23 -10.07 -12.72
N GLU A 45 -1.18 -9.16 -12.71
CA GLU A 45 -1.70 -8.49 -13.90
C GLU A 45 -0.75 -7.44 -14.48
N ARG A 46 0.32 -7.10 -13.76
CA ARG A 46 1.29 -6.05 -14.12
C ARG A 46 0.64 -4.70 -14.44
N LEU A 47 -0.41 -4.34 -13.72
CA LEU A 47 -1.16 -3.09 -13.90
C LEU A 47 -0.54 -1.97 -13.05
N HIS A 48 0.39 -1.21 -13.63
CA HIS A 48 0.98 -0.05 -12.98
C HIS A 48 0.00 1.13 -13.04
N ARG A 49 -0.75 1.37 -11.97
CA ARG A 49 -1.76 2.42 -11.90
C ARG A 49 -2.07 2.86 -10.48
N THR A 50 -2.31 4.15 -10.29
CA THR A 50 -2.71 4.73 -8.99
C THR A 50 -4.19 4.50 -8.73
N ASP A 51 -5.04 4.78 -9.71
CA ASP A 51 -6.49 4.54 -9.61
C ASP A 51 -6.83 3.14 -10.10
N ILE A 52 -7.16 2.27 -9.15
CA ILE A 52 -7.52 0.88 -9.43
C ILE A 52 -9.04 0.64 -9.53
N ARG A 53 -9.85 1.69 -9.39
CA ARG A 53 -11.32 1.60 -9.45
C ARG A 53 -11.84 1.29 -10.84
N SER A 54 -11.16 1.78 -11.87
CA SER A 54 -11.56 1.51 -13.25
C SER A 54 -11.11 0.12 -13.71
N ASP A 55 -11.91 -0.54 -14.53
CA ASP A 55 -11.50 -1.72 -15.27
C ASP A 55 -10.82 -1.26 -16.58
N PRO A 56 -9.52 -1.54 -16.77
CA PRO A 56 -8.80 -1.10 -17.97
C PRO A 56 -9.27 -1.79 -19.25
N THR A 57 -10.04 -2.88 -19.16
CA THR A 57 -10.54 -3.61 -20.32
C THR A 57 -11.74 -2.93 -20.99
N ASN A 58 -12.52 -2.16 -20.23
CA ASN A 58 -13.75 -1.52 -20.72
C ASN A 58 -14.02 -0.11 -20.19
N GLY A 59 -13.15 0.40 -19.28
CA GLY A 59 -13.27 1.73 -18.67
C GLY A 59 -14.36 1.86 -17.60
N THR A 60 -15.05 0.78 -17.24
CA THR A 60 -16.08 0.81 -16.19
C THR A 60 -15.46 1.13 -14.84
N ILE A 61 -16.07 2.07 -14.11
CA ILE A 61 -15.65 2.41 -12.74
C ILE A 61 -16.46 1.58 -11.75
N THR A 62 -15.75 0.85 -10.90
CA THR A 62 -16.38 0.05 -9.83
C THR A 62 -16.98 0.99 -8.78
N PRO A 63 -18.29 0.92 -8.51
CA PRO A 63 -18.95 1.78 -7.56
C PRO A 63 -18.61 1.42 -6.11
N GLY A 64 -18.50 2.43 -5.24
CA GLY A 64 -18.24 2.26 -3.82
C GLY A 64 -17.74 3.55 -3.17
N THR A 65 -17.67 3.55 -1.84
CA THR A 65 -17.11 4.64 -1.04
C THR A 65 -15.61 4.75 -1.32
N GLN A 66 -15.13 5.93 -1.70
CA GLN A 66 -13.72 6.11 -2.06
C GLN A 66 -12.81 5.89 -0.86
N LEU A 67 -11.66 5.27 -1.12
CA LEU A 67 -10.58 5.06 -0.16
C LEU A 67 -9.24 5.43 -0.81
N ALA A 68 -8.62 6.51 -0.30
CA ALA A 68 -7.25 6.84 -0.62
C ALA A 68 -6.32 6.07 0.32
N LEU A 69 -5.45 5.22 -0.21
CA LEU A 69 -4.54 4.39 0.56
C LEU A 69 -3.09 4.76 0.25
N THR A 70 -2.32 5.04 1.32
CA THR A 70 -0.90 5.39 1.21
C THR A 70 -0.08 4.37 2.00
N PHE A 71 0.89 3.75 1.35
CA PHE A 71 1.92 2.92 2.00
C PHE A 71 3.18 3.75 2.23
N HIS A 72 3.83 3.54 3.38
CA HIS A 72 5.19 3.97 3.66
C HIS A 72 6.05 2.76 3.91
N ILE A 73 6.92 2.44 2.96
CA ILE A 73 7.79 1.28 3.01
C ILE A 73 9.17 1.71 3.48
N SER A 74 9.64 1.12 4.57
CA SER A 74 10.96 1.39 5.13
C SER A 74 11.76 0.11 5.30
N ARG A 75 13.10 0.22 5.19
CA ARG A 75 14.03 -0.85 5.56
C ARG A 75 14.51 -0.63 6.98
N ILE A 76 14.49 -1.70 7.76
CA ILE A 76 15.05 -1.73 9.12
C ILE A 76 16.42 -2.44 9.05
N ARG A 77 17.46 -1.78 9.57
CA ARG A 77 18.77 -2.36 9.76
C ARG A 77 19.37 -1.91 11.10
N GLY A 78 19.30 -2.79 12.09
CA GLY A 78 19.61 -2.40 13.48
C GLY A 78 18.65 -1.31 13.96
N GLU A 79 19.17 -0.17 14.37
CA GLU A 79 18.37 1.01 14.77
C GLU A 79 18.03 1.95 13.60
N GLU A 80 18.57 1.72 12.43
CA GLU A 80 18.31 2.56 11.27
C GLU A 80 16.98 2.19 10.61
N CYS A 81 16.23 3.23 10.26
CA CYS A 81 15.01 3.16 9.47
C CYS A 81 15.16 4.06 8.25
N ARG A 82 15.18 3.48 7.07
CA ARG A 82 15.33 4.23 5.81
C ARG A 82 14.21 3.88 4.83
N PRO A 83 13.71 4.85 4.04
CA PRO A 83 12.75 4.56 2.98
C PRO A 83 13.33 3.56 1.98
N VAL A 84 12.44 2.76 1.38
CA VAL A 84 12.79 1.85 0.29
C VAL A 84 12.20 2.41 -1.00
N PRO A 85 12.98 3.06 -1.87
CA PRO A 85 12.53 3.46 -3.19
C PRO A 85 12.40 2.26 -4.12
N ASP A 86 11.59 2.42 -5.17
CA ASP A 86 11.37 1.44 -6.24
C ASP A 86 10.87 0.05 -5.76
N ALA A 87 10.36 -0.04 -4.54
CA ALA A 87 9.64 -1.23 -4.10
C ALA A 87 8.29 -1.30 -4.80
N GLN A 88 7.98 -2.43 -5.42
CA GLN A 88 6.67 -2.67 -6.00
C GLN A 88 5.69 -3.04 -4.89
N VAL A 89 4.61 -2.29 -4.78
CA VAL A 89 3.50 -2.55 -3.87
C VAL A 89 2.29 -2.92 -4.72
N ASP A 90 1.86 -4.16 -4.63
CA ASP A 90 0.62 -4.65 -5.26
C ASP A 90 -0.49 -4.60 -4.24
N ILE A 91 -1.69 -4.22 -4.66
CA ILE A 91 -2.92 -4.37 -3.86
C ILE A 91 -4.02 -5.03 -4.70
N TRP A 92 -4.84 -5.83 -4.05
CA TRP A 92 -6.05 -6.42 -4.63
C TRP A 92 -7.10 -6.67 -3.55
N HIS A 93 -8.36 -6.48 -3.91
CA HIS A 93 -9.49 -6.74 -3.03
C HIS A 93 -10.78 -6.89 -3.81
N CYS A 94 -11.85 -7.35 -3.16
CA CYS A 94 -13.16 -7.50 -3.77
C CYS A 94 -13.86 -6.14 -3.94
N ASP A 95 -14.84 -6.09 -4.83
CA ASP A 95 -15.73 -4.95 -4.97
C ASP A 95 -16.69 -4.80 -3.76
N ALA A 96 -17.60 -3.83 -3.83
CA ALA A 96 -18.58 -3.58 -2.77
C ALA A 96 -19.55 -4.75 -2.54
N THR A 97 -19.64 -5.69 -3.47
CA THR A 97 -20.48 -6.88 -3.41
C THR A 97 -19.71 -8.18 -3.14
N GLY A 98 -18.44 -8.07 -2.75
CA GLY A 98 -17.60 -9.22 -2.36
C GLY A 98 -16.99 -9.97 -3.53
N VAL A 99 -17.03 -9.42 -4.74
CA VAL A 99 -16.57 -10.07 -5.97
C VAL A 99 -15.15 -9.62 -6.32
N TYR A 100 -14.24 -10.56 -6.59
CA TYR A 100 -12.91 -10.30 -7.12
C TYR A 100 -12.89 -10.29 -8.64
N SER A 101 -12.03 -9.47 -9.24
CA SER A 101 -11.79 -9.46 -10.68
C SER A 101 -10.87 -10.60 -11.12
N ASP A 102 -10.99 -10.99 -12.39
CA ASP A 102 -10.20 -12.00 -13.11
C ASP A 102 -10.10 -13.36 -12.40
N VAL A 103 -11.17 -13.81 -11.79
CA VAL A 103 -11.24 -15.10 -11.12
C VAL A 103 -12.44 -15.93 -11.58
N ARG A 104 -12.31 -17.23 -11.41
CA ARG A 104 -13.42 -18.16 -11.50
C ARG A 104 -13.69 -18.76 -10.14
N ASP A 105 -14.79 -18.38 -9.55
CA ASP A 105 -15.28 -18.86 -8.26
C ASP A 105 -16.57 -19.66 -8.49
N PRO A 106 -16.96 -20.61 -7.61
CA PRO A 106 -18.22 -21.33 -7.74
C PRO A 106 -19.47 -20.43 -7.82
N GLY A 107 -19.43 -19.24 -7.22
CA GLY A 107 -20.54 -18.29 -7.20
C GLY A 107 -20.52 -17.26 -8.34
N PHE A 108 -19.39 -17.04 -9.01
CA PHE A 108 -19.24 -16.04 -10.07
C PHE A 108 -18.04 -16.29 -10.97
N SER A 109 -18.04 -15.65 -12.15
CA SER A 109 -16.87 -15.63 -13.04
C SER A 109 -16.64 -14.20 -13.54
N THR A 110 -15.47 -13.67 -13.29
CA THR A 110 -15.01 -12.34 -13.69
C THR A 110 -13.75 -12.42 -14.56
N VAL A 111 -13.49 -13.60 -15.14
CA VAL A 111 -12.31 -13.83 -16.00
C VAL A 111 -12.23 -12.77 -17.08
N GLY A 112 -11.07 -12.13 -17.21
CA GLY A 112 -10.80 -11.03 -18.14
C GLY A 112 -11.09 -9.63 -17.60
N GLN A 113 -11.84 -9.49 -16.48
CA GLN A 113 -12.03 -8.20 -15.80
C GLN A 113 -10.84 -7.90 -14.89
N LYS A 114 -10.49 -6.61 -14.73
CA LYS A 114 -9.25 -6.21 -14.03
C LYS A 114 -9.45 -5.05 -13.04
N PHE A 115 -10.65 -4.89 -12.51
CA PHE A 115 -10.94 -3.87 -11.50
C PHE A 115 -10.32 -4.21 -10.14
N LEU A 116 -10.05 -3.18 -9.34
CA LEU A 116 -9.58 -3.25 -7.94
C LEU A 116 -8.31 -4.10 -7.75
N ARG A 117 -7.44 -4.08 -8.76
CA ARG A 117 -6.09 -4.65 -8.77
C ARG A 117 -5.12 -3.67 -9.37
N GLY A 118 -3.91 -3.63 -8.87
CA GLY A 118 -2.84 -2.85 -9.46
C GLY A 118 -1.63 -2.74 -8.55
N TYR A 119 -0.56 -2.21 -9.10
CA TYR A 119 0.64 -1.93 -8.34
C TYR A 119 1.13 -0.51 -8.54
N GLN A 120 1.94 -0.04 -7.58
CA GLN A 120 2.73 1.18 -7.63
C GLN A 120 4.18 0.88 -7.25
N LEU A 121 5.11 1.66 -7.77
CA LEU A 121 6.46 1.71 -7.24
C LEU A 121 6.54 2.81 -6.18
N THR A 122 7.25 2.55 -5.10
CA THR A 122 7.51 3.56 -4.09
C THR A 122 8.41 4.66 -4.63
N ASP A 123 8.12 5.90 -4.26
CA ASP A 123 8.95 7.06 -4.57
C ASP A 123 10.25 7.09 -3.72
N ALA A 124 11.07 8.13 -3.90
CA ALA A 124 12.32 8.31 -3.15
C ALA A 124 12.13 8.34 -1.61
N ASN A 125 10.91 8.60 -1.13
CA ASN A 125 10.55 8.60 0.28
C ASN A 125 9.92 7.27 0.72
N GLY A 126 9.95 6.23 -0.11
CA GLY A 126 9.34 4.93 0.17
C GLY A 126 7.81 4.94 0.13
N VAL A 127 7.20 5.85 -0.61
CA VAL A 127 5.74 6.06 -0.60
C VAL A 127 5.09 5.53 -1.87
N ALA A 128 4.08 4.68 -1.73
CA ALA A 128 3.17 4.27 -2.80
C ALA A 128 1.73 4.69 -2.47
N ARG A 129 0.98 5.19 -3.48
CA ARG A 129 -0.38 5.72 -3.30
C ARG A 129 -1.36 5.06 -4.24
N PHE A 130 -2.56 4.78 -3.71
CA PHE A 130 -3.65 4.20 -4.47
C PHE A 130 -4.96 4.96 -4.23
N GLN A 131 -5.76 5.03 -5.29
CA GLN A 131 -7.17 5.39 -5.23
C GLN A 131 -7.98 4.12 -5.47
N THR A 132 -8.80 3.76 -4.49
CA THR A 132 -9.65 2.57 -4.54
C THR A 132 -11.01 2.85 -3.92
N ILE A 133 -11.77 1.80 -3.66
CA ILE A 133 -12.99 1.86 -2.86
C ILE A 133 -12.81 1.11 -1.54
N TYR A 134 -13.65 1.42 -0.57
CA TYR A 134 -13.81 0.61 0.63
C TYR A 134 -14.26 -0.80 0.20
N PRO A 135 -13.62 -1.90 0.63
CA PRO A 135 -14.02 -3.24 0.19
C PRO A 135 -15.40 -3.65 0.72
N GLY A 136 -16.09 -4.48 -0.03
CA GLY A 136 -17.23 -5.23 0.45
C GLY A 136 -16.81 -6.42 1.33
N TRP A 137 -17.76 -7.29 1.60
CA TRP A 137 -17.53 -8.53 2.35
C TRP A 137 -17.93 -9.75 1.52
N TYR A 138 -17.31 -10.88 1.81
CA TYR A 138 -17.72 -12.18 1.29
C TYR A 138 -17.70 -13.24 2.41
N PRO A 139 -18.37 -14.40 2.23
CA PRO A 139 -18.48 -15.40 3.29
C PRO A 139 -17.14 -15.82 3.87
N ILE A 140 -17.14 -16.16 5.17
CA ILE A 140 -16.04 -16.69 5.99
C ILE A 140 -14.90 -15.71 6.29
N ARG A 141 -14.83 -14.54 5.66
CA ARG A 141 -13.77 -13.56 5.89
C ARG A 141 -14.31 -12.22 6.40
N THR A 142 -13.53 -11.56 7.23
CA THR A 142 -13.73 -10.13 7.53
C THR A 142 -13.33 -9.26 6.36
N VAL A 143 -13.73 -7.99 6.38
CA VAL A 143 -13.38 -7.03 5.30
C VAL A 143 -11.90 -6.72 5.32
N HIS A 144 -11.21 -6.88 4.18
CA HIS A 144 -9.77 -6.73 4.07
C HIS A 144 -9.33 -6.31 2.68
N ILE A 145 -8.09 -5.81 2.60
CA ILE A 145 -7.37 -5.52 1.36
C ILE A 145 -6.09 -6.33 1.41
N HIS A 146 -5.83 -7.15 0.40
CA HIS A 146 -4.55 -7.83 0.26
C HIS A 146 -3.48 -6.88 -0.26
N PHE A 147 -2.24 -7.07 0.17
CA PHE A 147 -1.11 -6.39 -0.42
C PHE A 147 0.13 -7.29 -0.47
N LYS A 148 1.00 -7.01 -1.42
CA LYS A 148 2.30 -7.67 -1.59
C LYS A 148 3.35 -6.60 -1.87
N ILE A 149 4.50 -6.69 -1.21
CA ILE A 149 5.64 -5.82 -1.43
C ILE A 149 6.76 -6.66 -2.03
N ARG A 150 7.28 -6.23 -3.16
CA ARG A 150 8.42 -6.85 -3.84
C ARG A 150 9.53 -5.82 -3.99
N THR A 151 10.73 -6.12 -3.50
CA THR A 151 11.86 -5.23 -3.70
C THR A 151 12.73 -5.71 -4.86
N ALA A 152 13.44 -4.78 -5.51
CA ALA A 152 14.48 -5.14 -6.46
C ALA A 152 15.52 -6.05 -5.80
N LEU A 153 16.24 -6.83 -6.63
CA LEU A 153 17.29 -7.73 -6.18
C LEU A 153 18.35 -6.97 -5.37
N MET A 154 18.28 -7.06 -4.05
CA MET A 154 19.39 -6.71 -3.17
C MET A 154 20.24 -7.98 -3.01
N ASP A 155 21.50 -7.91 -3.38
CA ASP A 155 22.45 -9.05 -3.34
C ASP A 155 21.95 -10.31 -4.09
N ARG A 156 21.30 -10.11 -5.25
CA ARG A 156 20.73 -11.17 -6.12
C ARG A 156 19.52 -11.90 -5.53
N LYS A 157 18.92 -11.42 -4.43
CA LYS A 157 17.70 -11.96 -3.86
C LYS A 157 16.59 -10.92 -3.96
N GLN A 158 15.47 -11.32 -4.55
CA GLN A 158 14.23 -10.56 -4.45
C GLN A 158 13.60 -10.86 -3.10
N TYR A 159 13.26 -9.81 -2.36
CA TYR A 159 12.49 -9.93 -1.13
C TYR A 159 11.01 -9.75 -1.45
N GLU A 160 10.19 -10.63 -0.93
CA GLU A 160 8.75 -10.59 -1.06
C GLU A 160 8.10 -10.64 0.32
N PHE A 161 7.12 -9.79 0.54
CA PHE A 161 6.32 -9.73 1.76
C PHE A 161 4.85 -9.68 1.37
N THR A 162 4.03 -10.58 1.88
CA THR A 162 2.58 -10.63 1.61
C THR A 162 1.81 -10.54 2.92
N SER A 163 0.75 -9.73 2.94
CA SER A 163 -0.14 -9.60 4.09
C SER A 163 -1.51 -9.03 3.68
N GLN A 164 -2.30 -8.67 4.69
CA GLN A 164 -3.64 -8.11 4.51
C GLN A 164 -3.81 -6.88 5.40
N LEU A 165 -4.56 -5.88 4.93
CA LEU A 165 -5.00 -4.74 5.72
C LEU A 165 -6.44 -4.95 6.14
N TYR A 166 -6.74 -4.58 7.38
CA TYR A 166 -8.08 -4.69 7.93
C TYR A 166 -8.65 -3.32 8.27
N LEU A 167 -9.97 -3.25 8.36
CA LEU A 167 -10.70 -2.02 8.61
C LEU A 167 -11.51 -2.14 9.91
N PRO A 168 -11.72 -1.03 10.66
CA PRO A 168 -12.50 -1.06 11.90
C PRO A 168 -13.92 -1.54 11.67
N ASP A 169 -14.39 -2.45 12.52
CA ASP A 169 -15.71 -3.07 12.41
C ASP A 169 -16.84 -2.03 12.42
N GLU A 170 -16.77 -1.03 13.30
CA GLU A 170 -17.79 0.02 13.43
C GLU A 170 -17.83 0.92 12.20
N LEU A 171 -16.67 1.22 11.59
CA LEU A 171 -16.61 1.98 10.36
C LEU A 171 -17.19 1.17 9.20
N THR A 172 -16.80 -0.10 9.11
CA THR A 172 -17.32 -1.03 8.11
C THR A 172 -18.84 -1.12 8.19
N ASP A 173 -19.41 -1.26 9.39
CA ASP A 173 -20.87 -1.32 9.58
C ASP A 173 -21.55 -0.05 9.08
N ARG A 174 -20.96 1.15 9.30
CA ARG A 174 -21.50 2.41 8.77
C ARG A 174 -21.43 2.48 7.26
N VAL A 175 -20.27 2.18 6.66
CA VAL A 175 -20.09 2.23 5.21
C VAL A 175 -21.02 1.26 4.50
N HIS A 176 -21.23 0.08 5.06
CA HIS A 176 -22.04 -0.97 4.46
C HIS A 176 -23.56 -0.75 4.59
N THR A 177 -24.00 0.35 5.22
CA THR A 177 -25.43 0.75 5.19
C THR A 177 -25.86 1.38 3.87
N ALA A 178 -24.91 1.89 3.08
CA ALA A 178 -25.17 2.55 1.82
C ALA A 178 -25.04 1.61 0.62
N LEU A 179 -25.71 1.92 -0.50
CA LEU A 179 -25.47 1.24 -1.76
C LEU A 179 -24.06 1.58 -2.30
N PRO A 180 -23.38 0.63 -2.96
CA PRO A 180 -23.87 -0.71 -3.35
C PRO A 180 -23.73 -1.79 -2.26
N TYR A 181 -23.05 -1.55 -1.15
CA TYR A 181 -22.77 -2.54 -0.08
C TYR A 181 -24.03 -3.12 0.54
N ALA A 182 -25.04 -2.28 0.77
CA ALA A 182 -26.30 -2.68 1.41
C ALA A 182 -27.04 -3.80 0.66
N SER A 183 -26.77 -3.96 -0.65
CA SER A 183 -27.38 -5.04 -1.45
C SER A 183 -26.94 -6.45 -1.01
N GLN A 184 -25.77 -6.56 -0.38
CA GLN A 184 -25.25 -7.82 0.17
C GLN A 184 -25.86 -8.19 1.54
N GLY A 185 -26.61 -7.28 2.16
CA GLY A 185 -27.08 -7.43 3.53
C GLY A 185 -25.96 -7.30 4.56
N ARG A 186 -26.23 -7.81 5.77
CA ARG A 186 -25.29 -7.67 6.89
C ARG A 186 -24.15 -8.70 6.78
N ARG A 187 -22.91 -8.24 6.92
CA ARG A 187 -21.74 -9.12 7.03
C ARG A 187 -21.86 -10.02 8.26
N ARG A 188 -21.39 -11.26 8.11
CA ARG A 188 -21.48 -12.29 9.16
C ARG A 188 -20.22 -12.40 9.99
N VAL A 189 -19.07 -12.06 9.40
CA VAL A 189 -17.76 -12.21 10.03
C VAL A 189 -17.21 -10.83 10.40
N ARG A 190 -16.85 -10.67 11.68
CA ARG A 190 -16.15 -9.53 12.23
C ARG A 190 -14.66 -9.86 12.37
N ASN A 191 -13.84 -8.83 12.62
CA ASN A 191 -12.39 -8.99 12.70
C ASN A 191 -11.98 -10.15 13.62
N HIS A 192 -12.42 -10.14 14.86
CA HIS A 192 -12.03 -11.16 15.84
C HIS A 192 -12.61 -12.56 15.58
N HIS A 193 -13.58 -12.70 14.67
CA HIS A 193 -14.12 -14.01 14.25
C HIS A 193 -13.38 -14.59 13.04
N ASP A 194 -12.58 -13.78 12.33
CA ASP A 194 -11.81 -14.20 11.17
C ASP A 194 -10.53 -14.94 11.63
N PHE A 195 -10.33 -16.14 11.10
CA PHE A 195 -9.21 -16.97 11.52
C PHE A 195 -7.84 -16.41 11.12
N ILE A 196 -7.76 -15.67 9.98
CA ILE A 196 -6.52 -15.02 9.54
C ILE A 196 -6.27 -13.75 10.38
N PHE A 197 -7.32 -12.96 10.66
CA PHE A 197 -7.19 -11.80 11.52
C PHE A 197 -6.60 -12.13 12.89
N ARG A 198 -6.99 -13.26 13.48
CA ARG A 198 -6.47 -13.70 14.78
C ARG A 198 -4.97 -14.00 14.79
N GLU A 199 -4.35 -14.10 13.62
CA GLU A 199 -2.91 -14.27 13.44
C GLU A 199 -2.20 -12.92 13.26
N GLY A 200 -2.46 -11.94 14.14
CA GLY A 200 -1.79 -10.63 14.17
C GLY A 200 -2.49 -9.54 13.35
N GLY A 201 -3.75 -9.74 12.96
CA GLY A 201 -4.51 -8.76 12.19
C GLY A 201 -4.74 -7.42 12.91
N ASP A 202 -4.67 -7.40 14.24
CA ASP A 202 -4.68 -6.17 15.06
C ASP A 202 -3.52 -5.23 14.70
N GLN A 203 -2.35 -5.78 14.35
CA GLN A 203 -1.20 -5.02 13.89
C GLN A 203 -1.34 -4.53 12.44
N LEU A 204 -2.30 -5.02 11.70
CA LEU A 204 -2.56 -4.75 10.29
C LEU A 204 -3.81 -3.87 10.07
N MET A 205 -4.33 -3.32 11.16
CA MET A 205 -5.48 -2.42 11.12
C MET A 205 -5.13 -1.08 10.49
N LEU A 206 -5.95 -0.65 9.53
CA LEU A 206 -5.98 0.72 9.08
C LEU A 206 -6.70 1.62 10.10
N ALA A 207 -6.31 2.88 10.13
CA ALA A 207 -7.00 3.95 10.85
C ALA A 207 -7.52 5.00 9.83
N PRO A 208 -8.62 4.73 9.11
CA PRO A 208 -9.12 5.63 8.10
C PRO A 208 -9.68 6.91 8.73
N SER A 209 -9.34 8.06 8.14
CA SER A 209 -9.94 9.37 8.43
C SER A 209 -10.92 9.76 7.33
N GLU A 210 -12.00 10.45 7.69
CA GLU A 210 -12.97 10.97 6.73
C GLU A 210 -12.37 12.08 5.87
N THR A 211 -12.78 12.10 4.61
CA THR A 211 -12.44 13.14 3.62
C THR A 211 -13.73 13.61 2.94
N SER A 212 -13.66 14.68 2.14
CA SER A 212 -14.82 15.18 1.39
C SER A 212 -15.42 14.18 0.39
N GLY A 213 -14.68 13.11 0.02
CA GLY A 213 -15.12 12.12 -0.97
C GLY A 213 -15.18 10.68 -0.45
N GLY A 214 -14.89 10.45 0.83
CA GLY A 214 -14.83 9.11 1.41
C GLY A 214 -13.85 9.02 2.55
N TYR A 215 -12.81 8.19 2.43
CA TYR A 215 -11.82 7.95 3.48
C TYR A 215 -10.39 8.01 2.94
N ALA A 216 -9.45 8.31 3.82
CA ALA A 216 -8.01 8.18 3.57
C ALA A 216 -7.35 7.41 4.70
N ALA A 217 -6.39 6.55 4.37
CA ALA A 217 -5.60 5.82 5.35
C ALA A 217 -4.13 5.74 4.93
N THR A 218 -3.25 5.75 5.92
CA THR A 218 -1.82 5.55 5.75
C THR A 218 -1.38 4.29 6.49
N PHE A 219 -0.58 3.46 5.84
CA PHE A 219 -0.05 2.23 6.40
C PHE A 219 1.48 2.21 6.35
N PRO A 220 2.14 2.43 7.50
CA PRO A 220 3.59 2.30 7.61
C PRO A 220 3.97 0.83 7.84
N ILE A 221 5.03 0.39 7.15
CA ILE A 221 5.64 -0.91 7.34
C ILE A 221 7.15 -0.85 7.22
N GLY A 222 7.84 -1.48 8.15
CA GLY A 222 9.28 -1.68 8.15
C GLY A 222 9.63 -3.13 7.81
N LEU A 223 10.51 -3.31 6.83
CA LEU A 223 10.97 -4.61 6.34
C LEU A 223 12.41 -4.87 6.78
N HIS A 224 12.69 -6.08 7.28
CA HIS A 224 14.04 -6.55 7.52
C HIS A 224 14.65 -7.04 6.21
N LEU A 225 15.23 -6.11 5.45
CA LEU A 225 15.96 -6.41 4.22
C LEU A 225 17.44 -6.62 4.56
N SER A 226 17.86 -7.87 4.58
CA SER A 226 19.28 -8.26 4.79
C SER A 226 20.09 -8.14 3.51
#